data_67fbee957beba46b1600da8c100d7d6a
#
_entry.id   67fbee957beba46b1600da8c100d7d6a
#
_cell.length_a   1.000
_cell.length_b   1.000
_cell.length_c   1.000
_cell.angle_alpha   90.00
_cell.angle_beta   90.00
_cell.angle_gamma   90.00
#
_symmetry.space_group_name_H-M   'P 1'
#
loop_
_entity.id
_entity.type
_entity.pdbx_description
1 polymer ?
#
loop_
_entity_poly.entity_id
_entity_poly.type
_entity_poly.pdbx_seq_one_letter_code
_entity_poly.pdbx_strand_id
1 'polypeptide(L)'
;MKTNYPAGRALATGSVLFAFMTAKSPKEFPNLTVLAHPLIQHKITILRDKHTSTRDFKQLVNEIAMLMAYEVTKDLPLEPVEIETPLEKTTGSQVAGKKLTLVPILRAGLGMVEGISQLIPSARVGHIGLYRNHDTLQPVDYYFKIPSGEADRAFFLLDPMLATGGSAVAAVNALARAGAPLQRIRFMCLVSAPEGVSAMLQAHPLVPVYTAALDRELNAKGYILPGLGDAGDRLFGTR
;
A
#
# COMPACT_ATOMS: atom_id res chain seq x y z
N MET A 1 -13.76 -37.29 46.50
CA MET A 1 -14.04 -35.87 46.20
C MET A 1 -14.31 -35.75 44.73
N LYS A 2 -15.58 -35.54 44.34
CA LYS A 2 -16.00 -35.33 42.92
C LYS A 2 -16.12 -33.83 42.73
N THR A 3 -15.27 -33.25 41.87
CA THR A 3 -15.34 -31.85 41.48
C THR A 3 -16.32 -31.73 40.33
N ASN A 4 -17.45 -31.06 40.59
CA ASN A 4 -18.43 -30.67 39.60
C ASN A 4 -17.91 -29.44 38.82
N TYR A 5 -17.70 -29.58 37.49
CA TYR A 5 -17.58 -28.46 36.57
C TYR A 5 -18.98 -28.08 36.10
N PRO A 6 -19.34 -26.78 36.12
CA PRO A 6 -20.63 -26.36 35.59
C PRO A 6 -20.63 -26.42 34.06
N ALA A 7 -21.74 -26.98 33.51
CA ALA A 7 -21.99 -27.11 32.10
C ALA A 7 -21.96 -25.78 31.39
N GLY A 8 -21.31 -25.76 30.21
CA GLY A 8 -21.09 -24.60 29.39
C GLY A 8 -22.39 -23.92 28.94
N ARG A 9 -22.39 -22.60 29.02
CA ARG A 9 -23.35 -21.75 28.32
C ARG A 9 -23.14 -21.96 26.81
N ALA A 10 -24.17 -22.39 26.13
CA ALA A 10 -24.25 -22.40 24.68
C ALA A 10 -24.03 -20.97 24.19
N LEU A 11 -22.93 -20.71 23.50
CA LEU A 11 -22.72 -19.50 22.74
C LEU A 11 -23.73 -19.53 21.59
N ALA A 12 -24.64 -18.58 21.60
CA ALA A 12 -25.51 -18.31 20.46
C ALA A 12 -24.64 -18.08 19.22
N THR A 13 -24.70 -18.97 18.27
CA THR A 13 -24.13 -18.82 16.93
C THR A 13 -24.94 -17.77 16.18
N GLY A 14 -24.79 -16.51 16.58
CA GLY A 14 -25.15 -15.39 15.74
C GLY A 14 -24.14 -15.36 14.60
N SER A 15 -24.52 -15.89 13.45
CA SER A 15 -23.84 -15.60 12.19
C SER A 15 -23.88 -14.09 12.02
N VAL A 16 -22.80 -13.42 12.44
CA VAL A 16 -22.55 -12.03 12.05
C VAL A 16 -22.26 -12.10 10.56
N LEU A 17 -23.32 -12.03 9.76
CA LEU A 17 -23.22 -11.72 8.34
C LEU A 17 -22.56 -10.34 8.30
N PHE A 18 -21.23 -10.29 8.08
CA PHE A 18 -20.58 -9.07 7.67
C PHE A 18 -21.23 -8.68 6.35
N ALA A 19 -22.25 -7.84 6.43
CA ALA A 19 -22.71 -7.09 5.30
C ALA A 19 -21.50 -6.27 4.85
N PHE A 20 -20.76 -6.77 3.86
CA PHE A 20 -19.90 -5.95 3.02
C PHE A 20 -20.82 -4.89 2.42
N MET A 21 -20.93 -3.76 3.13
CA MET A 21 -21.64 -2.60 2.63
C MET A 21 -21.00 -2.27 1.29
N THR A 22 -21.80 -2.20 0.28
CA THR A 22 -21.55 -2.05 -1.14
C THR A 22 -20.51 -0.99 -1.47
N ALA A 23 -19.23 -1.33 -1.26
CA ALA A 23 -18.15 -0.69 -1.99
C ALA A 23 -18.34 -1.02 -3.47
N LYS A 24 -18.18 -0.04 -4.36
CA LYS A 24 -18.21 -0.27 -5.80
C LYS A 24 -17.37 -1.51 -6.10
N SER A 25 -17.94 -2.44 -6.89
CA SER A 25 -17.30 -3.72 -7.17
C SER A 25 -15.91 -3.52 -7.78
N PRO A 26 -14.90 -4.34 -7.44
CA PRO A 26 -13.61 -4.37 -8.15
C PRO A 26 -13.73 -4.50 -9.69
N LYS A 27 -14.86 -5.03 -10.19
CA LYS A 27 -15.15 -5.06 -11.62
C LYS A 27 -15.28 -3.69 -12.28
N GLU A 28 -15.59 -2.63 -11.50
CA GLU A 28 -15.65 -1.26 -12.01
C GLU A 28 -14.25 -0.62 -12.14
N PHE A 29 -13.25 -1.21 -11.49
CA PHE A 29 -11.88 -0.70 -11.45
C PHE A 29 -10.90 -1.79 -11.90
N PRO A 30 -10.70 -1.98 -13.21
CA PRO A 30 -9.89 -3.07 -13.75
C PRO A 30 -8.41 -3.01 -13.35
N ASN A 31 -7.90 -1.84 -12.95
CA ASN A 31 -6.54 -1.66 -12.46
C ASN A 31 -6.41 -1.76 -10.93
N LEU A 32 -7.51 -2.05 -10.19
CA LEU A 32 -7.52 -2.16 -8.74
C LEU A 32 -7.43 -3.61 -8.28
N THR A 33 -6.52 -3.88 -7.37
CA THR A 33 -6.44 -5.12 -6.60
C THR A 33 -6.62 -4.84 -5.11
N VAL A 34 -7.69 -5.37 -4.53
CA VAL A 34 -7.91 -5.33 -3.07
C VAL A 34 -7.30 -6.57 -2.44
N LEU A 35 -6.34 -6.39 -1.54
CA LEU A 35 -5.62 -7.47 -0.87
C LEU A 35 -6.39 -7.95 0.38
N ALA A 36 -7.30 -8.89 0.18
CA ALA A 36 -8.22 -9.36 1.23
C ALA A 36 -7.63 -10.49 2.11
N HIS A 37 -6.29 -10.55 2.26
CA HIS A 37 -5.65 -11.55 3.10
C HIS A 37 -6.06 -11.37 4.58
N PRO A 38 -6.43 -12.45 5.33
CA PRO A 38 -6.94 -12.34 6.70
C PRO A 38 -6.04 -11.57 7.66
N LEU A 39 -4.71 -11.75 7.59
CA LEU A 39 -3.77 -11.00 8.43
C LEU A 39 -3.74 -9.50 8.08
N ILE A 40 -3.87 -9.14 6.82
CA ILE A 40 -3.96 -7.74 6.39
C ILE A 40 -5.25 -7.14 6.96
N GLN A 41 -6.39 -7.81 6.83
CA GLN A 41 -7.68 -7.33 7.32
C GLN A 41 -7.71 -7.21 8.85
N HIS A 42 -7.12 -8.17 9.57
CA HIS A 42 -6.97 -8.09 11.02
C HIS A 42 -6.17 -6.84 11.43
N LYS A 43 -5.02 -6.60 10.79
CA LYS A 43 -4.16 -5.45 11.09
C LYS A 43 -4.80 -4.11 10.68
N ILE A 44 -5.50 -4.05 9.56
CA ILE A 44 -6.28 -2.87 9.14
C ILE A 44 -7.36 -2.54 10.19
N THR A 45 -8.03 -3.54 10.76
CA THR A 45 -9.04 -3.33 11.80
C THR A 45 -8.43 -2.63 13.02
N ILE A 46 -7.29 -3.09 13.51
CA ILE A 46 -6.58 -2.46 14.64
C ILE A 46 -6.06 -1.09 14.25
N LEU A 47 -5.49 -0.94 13.04
CA LEU A 47 -4.95 0.32 12.53
C LEU A 47 -6.01 1.43 12.51
N ARG A 48 -7.25 1.10 12.15
CA ARG A 48 -8.37 2.06 12.05
C ARG A 48 -8.84 2.57 13.41
N ASP A 49 -8.66 1.80 14.49
CA ASP A 49 -9.14 2.18 15.81
C ASP A 49 -8.50 3.51 16.23
N LYS A 50 -9.33 4.45 16.64
CA LYS A 50 -8.90 5.78 17.10
C LYS A 50 -8.03 5.74 18.37
N HIS A 51 -8.08 4.64 19.13
CA HIS A 51 -7.29 4.43 20.34
C HIS A 51 -5.92 3.77 20.06
N THR A 52 -5.66 3.33 18.83
CA THR A 52 -4.35 2.81 18.44
C THR A 52 -3.29 3.91 18.60
N SER A 53 -2.29 3.64 19.44
CA SER A 53 -1.22 4.60 19.73
C SER A 53 -0.39 4.90 18.47
N THR A 54 0.30 6.05 18.44
CA THR A 54 1.22 6.40 17.34
C THR A 54 2.29 5.30 17.12
N ARG A 55 2.81 4.72 18.20
CA ARG A 55 3.77 3.61 18.14
C ARG A 55 3.18 2.40 17.43
N ASP A 56 2.00 1.96 17.88
CA ASP A 56 1.37 0.76 17.34
C ASP A 56 0.86 1.01 15.92
N PHE A 57 0.38 2.23 15.64
CA PHE A 57 -0.01 2.65 14.29
C PHE A 57 1.17 2.53 13.32
N LYS A 58 2.34 3.05 13.67
CA LYS A 58 3.57 2.97 12.86
C LYS A 58 3.98 1.51 12.64
N GLN A 59 3.95 0.69 13.69
CA GLN A 59 4.27 -0.74 13.58
C GLN A 59 3.30 -1.46 12.63
N LEU A 60 1.99 -1.24 12.78
CA LEU A 60 0.96 -1.84 11.92
C LEU A 60 1.10 -1.42 10.47
N VAL A 61 1.41 -0.13 10.19
CA VAL A 61 1.68 0.34 8.83
C VAL A 61 2.84 -0.44 8.19
N ASN A 62 3.95 -0.62 8.92
CA ASN A 62 5.09 -1.41 8.46
C ASN A 62 4.72 -2.86 8.17
N GLU A 63 4.01 -3.51 9.08
CA GLU A 63 3.61 -4.91 8.95
C GLU A 63 2.64 -5.14 7.78
N ILE A 64 1.66 -4.23 7.60
CA ILE A 64 0.74 -4.30 6.47
C ILE A 64 1.49 -4.05 5.16
N ALA A 65 2.36 -3.05 5.11
CA ALA A 65 3.16 -2.74 3.92
C ALA A 65 4.04 -3.93 3.50
N MET A 66 4.65 -4.64 4.46
CA MET A 66 5.42 -5.87 4.22
C MET A 66 4.55 -6.98 3.61
N LEU A 67 3.38 -7.26 4.21
CA LEU A 67 2.44 -8.29 3.71
C LEU A 67 1.92 -7.93 2.30
N MET A 68 1.61 -6.66 2.07
CA MET A 68 1.21 -6.17 0.76
C MET A 68 2.33 -6.33 -0.26
N ALA A 69 3.58 -6.01 0.10
CA ALA A 69 4.73 -6.15 -0.80
C ALA A 69 4.93 -7.60 -1.22
N TYR A 70 4.75 -8.57 -0.33
CA TYR A 70 4.79 -10.00 -0.67
C TYR A 70 3.79 -10.34 -1.79
N GLU A 71 2.55 -9.89 -1.66
CA GLU A 71 1.51 -10.12 -2.69
C GLU A 71 1.80 -9.38 -4.00
N VAL A 72 2.26 -8.13 -3.90
CA VAL A 72 2.51 -7.26 -5.04
C VAL A 72 3.72 -7.72 -5.86
N THR A 73 4.62 -8.49 -5.27
CA THR A 73 5.84 -9.00 -5.93
C THR A 73 5.72 -10.40 -6.52
N LYS A 74 4.60 -11.07 -6.37
CA LYS A 74 4.39 -12.48 -6.80
C LYS A 74 4.60 -12.76 -8.30
N ASP A 75 4.51 -11.72 -9.14
CA ASP A 75 4.67 -11.80 -10.60
C ASP A 75 6.00 -11.22 -11.08
N LEU A 76 6.96 -10.94 -10.17
CA LEU A 76 8.29 -10.52 -10.58
C LEU A 76 8.96 -11.66 -11.37
N PRO A 77 9.59 -11.33 -12.53
CA PRO A 77 10.28 -12.33 -13.33
C PRO A 77 11.48 -12.90 -12.57
N LEU A 78 11.75 -14.18 -12.78
CA LEU A 78 12.92 -14.87 -12.27
C LEU A 78 13.88 -15.17 -13.41
N GLU A 79 15.19 -15.20 -13.12
CA GLU A 79 16.24 -15.65 -14.01
C GLU A 79 17.09 -16.72 -13.32
N PRO A 80 17.64 -17.71 -14.07
CA PRO A 80 18.49 -18.73 -13.50
C PRO A 80 19.83 -18.13 -13.07
N VAL A 81 20.39 -18.67 -11.99
CA VAL A 81 21.72 -18.32 -11.48
C VAL A 81 22.45 -19.57 -11.02
N GLU A 82 23.70 -19.75 -11.48
CA GLU A 82 24.55 -20.81 -10.99
C GLU A 82 25.04 -20.51 -9.59
N ILE A 83 24.83 -21.46 -8.69
CA ILE A 83 25.24 -21.37 -7.28
C ILE A 83 25.98 -22.65 -6.87
N GLU A 84 26.73 -22.59 -5.79
CA GLU A 84 27.33 -23.74 -5.15
C GLU A 84 26.79 -23.86 -3.71
N THR A 85 26.14 -24.98 -3.45
CA THR A 85 25.71 -25.36 -2.10
C THR A 85 26.88 -25.97 -1.33
N PRO A 86 26.78 -26.21 -0.02
CA PRO A 86 27.82 -26.96 0.70
C PRO A 86 28.05 -28.38 0.18
N LEU A 87 27.19 -28.91 -0.69
CA LEU A 87 27.25 -30.28 -1.18
C LEU A 87 27.62 -30.36 -2.67
N GLU A 88 27.04 -29.47 -3.51
CA GLU A 88 27.25 -29.55 -4.97
C GLU A 88 26.91 -28.24 -5.68
N LYS A 89 27.33 -28.10 -6.93
CA LYS A 89 26.90 -27.03 -7.84
C LYS A 89 25.49 -27.31 -8.33
N THR A 90 24.69 -26.24 -8.43
CA THR A 90 23.30 -26.33 -8.91
C THR A 90 22.85 -24.99 -9.51
N THR A 91 21.71 -25.01 -10.19
CA THR A 91 21.09 -23.81 -10.72
C THR A 91 19.94 -23.40 -9.79
N GLY A 92 20.02 -22.19 -9.25
CA GLY A 92 18.95 -21.54 -8.49
C GLY A 92 18.16 -20.54 -9.34
N SER A 93 17.27 -19.79 -8.68
CA SER A 93 16.51 -18.70 -9.31
C SER A 93 16.64 -17.43 -8.49
N GLN A 94 16.84 -16.30 -9.17
CA GLN A 94 16.85 -14.98 -8.56
C GLN A 94 15.87 -14.04 -9.27
N VAL A 95 15.46 -12.97 -8.61
CA VAL A 95 14.61 -11.95 -9.25
C VAL A 95 15.40 -11.29 -10.37
N ALA A 96 14.83 -11.35 -11.58
CA ALA A 96 15.47 -10.85 -12.79
C ALA A 96 15.53 -9.31 -12.84
N GLY A 97 16.52 -8.80 -13.55
CA GLY A 97 16.64 -7.38 -13.88
C GLY A 97 17.16 -6.50 -12.75
N LYS A 98 16.88 -5.20 -12.86
CA LYS A 98 17.34 -4.21 -11.88
C LYS A 98 16.48 -4.21 -10.63
N LYS A 99 17.10 -3.79 -9.52
CA LYS A 99 16.47 -3.71 -8.19
C LYS A 99 15.23 -2.83 -8.20
N LEU A 100 14.24 -3.24 -7.41
CA LEU A 100 13.04 -2.49 -7.11
C LEU A 100 13.39 -1.11 -6.53
N THR A 101 12.58 -0.10 -6.83
CA THR A 101 12.66 1.23 -6.24
C THR A 101 11.38 1.55 -5.50
N LEU A 102 11.49 1.82 -4.20
CA LEU A 102 10.41 2.33 -3.36
C LEU A 102 10.36 3.85 -3.49
N VAL A 103 9.20 4.40 -3.73
CA VAL A 103 9.02 5.84 -3.93
C VAL A 103 7.88 6.32 -3.03
N PRO A 104 8.16 6.62 -1.75
CA PRO A 104 7.16 7.20 -0.87
C PRO A 104 6.79 8.62 -1.32
N ILE A 105 5.49 8.92 -1.31
CA ILE A 105 4.98 10.28 -1.36
C ILE A 105 5.14 10.88 0.04
N LEU A 106 5.96 11.90 0.15
CA LEU A 106 6.25 12.55 1.42
C LEU A 106 5.00 13.28 1.96
N ARG A 107 4.71 13.26 3.24
CA ARG A 107 5.44 12.61 4.33
C ARG A 107 4.95 11.19 4.64
N ALA A 108 3.62 10.93 4.54
CA ALA A 108 2.98 9.73 5.06
C ALA A 108 3.47 8.42 4.42
N GLY A 109 3.86 8.45 3.13
CA GLY A 109 4.41 7.28 2.43
C GLY A 109 5.68 6.71 3.05
N LEU A 110 6.44 7.51 3.81
CA LEU A 110 7.63 7.04 4.53
C LEU A 110 7.31 5.90 5.51
N GLY A 111 6.12 5.91 6.11
CA GLY A 111 5.70 4.87 7.05
C GLY A 111 5.65 3.47 6.43
N MET A 112 5.56 3.34 5.12
CA MET A 112 5.48 2.05 4.43
C MET A 112 6.85 1.50 4.00
N VAL A 113 7.88 2.35 3.96
CA VAL A 113 9.19 2.02 3.38
C VAL A 113 9.92 0.96 4.20
N GLU A 114 9.94 1.10 5.52
CA GLU A 114 10.71 0.22 6.41
C GLU A 114 10.24 -1.23 6.30
N GLY A 115 8.92 -1.48 6.38
CA GLY A 115 8.36 -2.84 6.26
C GLY A 115 8.69 -3.50 4.93
N ILE A 116 8.61 -2.76 3.83
CA ILE A 116 8.96 -3.29 2.50
C ILE A 116 10.46 -3.54 2.39
N SER A 117 11.30 -2.65 2.93
CA SER A 117 12.76 -2.80 2.91
C SER A 117 13.26 -3.99 3.74
N GLN A 118 12.55 -4.36 4.81
CA GLN A 118 12.84 -5.59 5.56
C GLN A 118 12.61 -6.84 4.71
N LEU A 119 11.57 -6.86 3.88
CA LEU A 119 11.29 -7.96 2.97
C LEU A 119 12.24 -7.96 1.76
N ILE A 120 12.56 -6.78 1.24
CA ILE A 120 13.41 -6.60 0.04
C ILE A 120 14.57 -5.65 0.37
N PRO A 121 15.62 -6.12 1.07
CA PRO A 121 16.73 -5.27 1.52
C PRO A 121 17.52 -4.63 0.37
N SER A 122 17.43 -5.22 -0.82
CA SER A 122 18.10 -4.71 -2.03
C SER A 122 17.34 -3.60 -2.72
N ALA A 123 16.09 -3.28 -2.30
CA ALA A 123 15.31 -2.18 -2.86
C ALA A 123 16.03 -0.85 -2.67
N ARG A 124 15.95 0.02 -3.67
CA ARG A 124 16.41 1.40 -3.55
C ARG A 124 15.25 2.30 -3.14
N VAL A 125 15.56 3.44 -2.56
CA VAL A 125 14.54 4.41 -2.12
C VAL A 125 14.74 5.73 -2.87
N GLY A 126 13.70 6.17 -3.56
CA GLY A 126 13.56 7.53 -4.05
C GLY A 126 12.53 8.28 -3.20
N HIS A 127 12.34 9.56 -3.45
CA HIS A 127 11.36 10.36 -2.70
C HIS A 127 10.67 11.36 -3.63
N ILE A 128 9.36 11.51 -3.44
CA ILE A 128 8.56 12.54 -4.09
C ILE A 128 7.89 13.37 -3.00
N GLY A 129 8.17 14.66 -2.96
CA GLY A 129 7.50 15.61 -2.07
C GLY A 129 6.48 16.42 -2.87
N LEU A 130 5.22 16.36 -2.47
CA LEU A 130 4.12 17.08 -3.08
C LEU A 130 3.43 17.94 -2.03
N TYR A 131 3.06 19.16 -2.38
CA TYR A 131 2.11 19.95 -1.61
C TYR A 131 1.00 20.46 -2.53
N ARG A 132 -0.14 20.72 -1.95
CA ARG A 132 -1.24 21.34 -2.67
C ARG A 132 -1.06 22.86 -2.61
N ASN A 133 -0.94 23.49 -3.77
CA ASN A 133 -0.92 24.96 -3.86
C ASN A 133 -2.26 25.51 -3.33
N HIS A 134 -2.20 26.49 -2.43
CA HIS A 134 -3.40 27.03 -1.77
C HIS A 134 -4.30 27.81 -2.73
N ASP A 135 -3.72 28.45 -3.76
CA ASP A 135 -4.45 29.29 -4.69
C ASP A 135 -5.04 28.48 -5.85
N THR A 136 -4.26 27.55 -6.40
CA THR A 136 -4.65 26.77 -7.60
C THR A 136 -5.24 25.41 -7.24
N LEU A 137 -5.09 24.96 -5.98
CA LEU A 137 -5.44 23.61 -5.49
C LEU A 137 -4.73 22.48 -6.26
N GLN A 138 -3.76 22.81 -7.12
CA GLN A 138 -3.00 21.83 -7.89
C GLN A 138 -1.83 21.29 -7.07
N PRO A 139 -1.47 20.00 -7.24
CA PRO A 139 -0.27 19.45 -6.64
C PRO A 139 0.98 20.06 -7.29
N VAL A 140 1.94 20.46 -6.46
CA VAL A 140 3.23 21.01 -6.86
C VAL A 140 4.35 20.16 -6.29
N ASP A 141 5.30 19.78 -7.14
CA ASP A 141 6.49 19.02 -6.75
C ASP A 141 7.47 19.97 -6.06
N TYR A 142 7.77 19.79 -4.77
CA TYR A 142 8.81 20.54 -4.08
C TYR A 142 10.09 19.72 -3.86
N TYR A 143 10.01 18.40 -4.03
CA TYR A 143 11.17 17.51 -3.90
C TYR A 143 10.98 16.30 -4.81
N PHE A 144 11.97 16.04 -5.64
CA PHE A 144 11.99 14.86 -6.50
C PHE A 144 13.40 14.31 -6.58
N LYS A 145 13.62 13.10 -6.06
CA LYS A 145 14.91 12.41 -6.17
C LYS A 145 14.67 10.91 -6.28
N ILE A 146 15.01 10.33 -7.40
CA ILE A 146 14.96 8.90 -7.66
C ILE A 146 16.33 8.36 -8.08
N PRO A 147 16.63 7.07 -7.86
CA PRO A 147 17.85 6.46 -8.34
C PRO A 147 17.90 6.48 -9.87
N SER A 148 19.09 6.64 -10.47
CA SER A 148 19.30 6.61 -11.91
C SER A 148 19.11 5.22 -12.53
N GLY A 149 18.86 5.17 -13.85
CA GLY A 149 18.66 3.93 -14.60
C GLY A 149 17.22 3.40 -14.52
N GLU A 150 16.28 4.29 -14.77
CA GLU A 150 14.83 4.12 -14.51
C GLU A 150 14.15 3.12 -15.44
N ALA A 151 14.62 3.02 -16.70
CA ALA A 151 13.92 2.24 -17.74
C ALA A 151 13.74 0.76 -17.40
N ASP A 152 14.66 0.16 -16.64
CA ASP A 152 14.65 -1.27 -16.28
C ASP A 152 14.18 -1.54 -14.85
N ARG A 153 13.78 -0.51 -14.09
CA ARG A 153 13.35 -0.65 -12.69
C ARG A 153 11.86 -0.83 -12.58
N ALA A 154 11.44 -1.60 -11.58
CA ALA A 154 10.07 -1.55 -11.07
C ALA A 154 9.98 -0.49 -9.96
N PHE A 155 8.92 0.31 -9.97
CA PHE A 155 8.67 1.38 -8.99
C PHE A 155 7.44 1.05 -8.16
N PHE A 156 7.61 1.04 -6.84
CA PHE A 156 6.49 0.98 -5.90
C PHE A 156 6.26 2.37 -5.34
N LEU A 157 5.23 3.04 -5.85
CA LEU A 157 4.78 4.34 -5.38
C LEU A 157 3.92 4.14 -4.14
N LEU A 158 4.32 4.72 -3.02
CA LEU A 158 3.77 4.43 -1.70
C LEU A 158 3.08 5.64 -1.10
N ASP A 159 1.80 5.50 -0.77
CA ASP A 159 1.04 6.46 0.02
C ASP A 159 0.00 5.69 0.85
N PRO A 160 -0.09 5.87 2.16
CA PRO A 160 -1.09 5.17 2.98
C PRO A 160 -2.54 5.35 2.52
N MET A 161 -2.85 6.45 1.84
CA MET A 161 -4.23 6.83 1.53
C MET A 161 -4.39 7.25 0.06
N LEU A 162 -5.32 6.60 -0.64
CA LEU A 162 -5.78 7.04 -1.97
C LEU A 162 -7.17 7.66 -1.83
N ALA A 163 -7.21 8.95 -1.43
CA ALA A 163 -8.45 9.69 -1.21
C ALA A 163 -9.00 10.30 -2.50
N THR A 164 -8.58 11.51 -2.86
CA THR A 164 -9.01 12.17 -4.12
C THR A 164 -8.20 11.74 -5.35
N GLY A 165 -7.06 11.10 -5.16
CA GLY A 165 -6.16 10.67 -6.24
C GLY A 165 -5.17 11.73 -6.73
N GLY A 166 -5.34 13.00 -6.37
CA GLY A 166 -4.53 14.09 -6.90
C GLY A 166 -3.02 13.92 -6.68
N SER A 167 -2.58 13.57 -5.46
CA SER A 167 -1.17 13.32 -5.16
C SER A 167 -0.63 12.09 -5.90
N ALA A 168 -1.42 11.00 -5.97
CA ALA A 168 -1.02 9.78 -6.67
C ALA A 168 -0.82 10.04 -8.17
N VAL A 169 -1.77 10.71 -8.82
CA VAL A 169 -1.69 11.10 -10.24
C VAL A 169 -0.47 12.00 -10.50
N ALA A 170 -0.25 13.01 -9.66
CA ALA A 170 0.90 13.90 -9.79
C ALA A 170 2.24 13.16 -9.63
N ALA A 171 2.32 12.22 -8.67
CA ALA A 171 3.52 11.42 -8.46
C ALA A 171 3.82 10.48 -9.63
N VAL A 172 2.79 9.84 -10.22
CA VAL A 172 2.95 9.04 -11.45
C VAL A 172 3.43 9.90 -12.60
N ASN A 173 2.84 11.10 -12.78
CA ASN A 173 3.30 12.07 -13.79
C ASN A 173 4.77 12.45 -13.60
N ALA A 174 5.21 12.69 -12.35
CA ALA A 174 6.59 13.01 -12.05
C ALA A 174 7.55 11.86 -12.41
N LEU A 175 7.19 10.61 -12.06
CA LEU A 175 7.96 9.42 -12.43
C LEU A 175 8.03 9.25 -13.96
N ALA A 176 6.91 9.41 -14.66
CA ALA A 176 6.86 9.31 -16.13
C ALA A 176 7.72 10.38 -16.81
N ARG A 177 7.69 11.62 -16.34
CA ARG A 177 8.58 12.70 -16.83
C ARG A 177 10.07 12.37 -16.60
N ALA A 178 10.39 11.62 -15.55
CA ALA A 178 11.75 11.18 -15.29
C ALA A 178 12.17 9.92 -16.09
N GLY A 179 11.29 9.39 -16.95
CA GLY A 179 11.58 8.25 -17.82
C GLY A 179 11.15 6.89 -17.27
N ALA A 180 10.43 6.82 -16.15
CA ALA A 180 9.90 5.55 -15.63
C ALA A 180 8.75 5.06 -16.52
N PRO A 181 8.81 3.83 -17.09
CA PRO A 181 7.70 3.28 -17.86
C PRO A 181 6.47 3.04 -16.98
N LEU A 182 5.29 3.50 -17.42
CA LEU A 182 4.04 3.38 -16.66
C LEU A 182 3.72 1.93 -16.25
N GLN A 183 4.01 0.97 -17.12
CA GLN A 183 3.78 -0.46 -16.87
C GLN A 183 4.67 -1.03 -15.76
N ARG A 184 5.72 -0.30 -15.36
CA ARG A 184 6.63 -0.67 -14.27
C ARG A 184 6.35 0.07 -12.97
N ILE A 185 5.34 0.94 -12.95
CA ILE A 185 4.90 1.64 -11.74
C ILE A 185 3.73 0.87 -11.13
N ARG A 186 3.79 0.59 -9.83
CA ARG A 186 2.71 0.01 -9.02
C ARG A 186 2.40 0.97 -7.89
N PHE A 187 1.15 1.36 -7.76
CA PHE A 187 0.72 2.20 -6.64
C PHE A 187 0.21 1.33 -5.50
N MET A 188 0.68 1.58 -4.28
CA MET A 188 0.30 0.84 -3.08
C MET A 188 -0.23 1.79 -2.01
N CYS A 189 -1.43 1.51 -1.47
CA CYS A 189 -2.01 2.23 -0.35
C CYS A 189 -2.69 1.29 0.65
N LEU A 190 -2.81 1.72 1.90
CA LEU A 190 -3.49 0.94 2.93
C LEU A 190 -5.01 1.02 2.78
N VAL A 191 -5.53 2.22 2.54
CA VAL A 191 -6.95 2.46 2.29
C VAL A 191 -7.15 3.35 1.07
N SER A 192 -8.22 3.08 0.33
CA SER A 192 -8.59 3.86 -0.85
C SER A 192 -10.08 4.19 -0.84
N ALA A 193 -10.45 5.26 -1.53
CA ALA A 193 -11.83 5.60 -1.86
C ALA A 193 -12.08 5.41 -3.36
N PRO A 194 -13.33 5.12 -3.77
CA PRO A 194 -13.69 4.97 -5.18
C PRO A 194 -13.31 6.17 -6.03
N GLU A 195 -13.40 7.38 -5.49
CA GLU A 195 -13.03 8.63 -6.15
C GLU A 195 -11.56 8.67 -6.53
N GLY A 196 -10.67 8.28 -5.59
CA GLY A 196 -9.23 8.22 -5.84
C GLY A 196 -8.83 7.15 -6.84
N VAL A 197 -9.47 5.97 -6.74
CA VAL A 197 -9.26 4.88 -7.71
C VAL A 197 -9.73 5.30 -9.10
N SER A 198 -10.89 5.96 -9.21
CA SER A 198 -11.40 6.51 -10.47
C SER A 198 -10.44 7.53 -11.08
N ALA A 199 -9.89 8.44 -10.27
CA ALA A 199 -8.92 9.44 -10.74
C ALA A 199 -7.64 8.76 -11.28
N MET A 200 -7.13 7.74 -10.59
CA MET A 200 -5.98 6.96 -11.06
C MET A 200 -6.29 6.18 -12.34
N LEU A 201 -7.47 5.54 -12.44
CA LEU A 201 -7.87 4.81 -13.64
C LEU A 201 -8.00 5.73 -14.85
N GLN A 202 -8.58 6.91 -14.68
CA GLN A 202 -8.75 7.89 -15.75
C GLN A 202 -7.43 8.46 -16.24
N ALA A 203 -6.52 8.81 -15.31
CA ALA A 203 -5.25 9.43 -15.67
C ALA A 203 -4.20 8.40 -16.13
N HIS A 204 -4.16 7.23 -15.49
CA HIS A 204 -3.12 6.23 -15.65
C HIS A 204 -3.69 4.80 -15.65
N PRO A 205 -4.45 4.39 -16.67
CA PRO A 205 -5.10 3.08 -16.71
C PRO A 205 -4.11 1.90 -16.71
N LEU A 206 -2.85 2.13 -17.10
CA LEU A 206 -1.79 1.12 -17.13
C LEU A 206 -1.07 0.95 -15.78
N VAL A 207 -1.35 1.80 -14.80
CA VAL A 207 -0.72 1.71 -13.47
C VAL A 207 -1.63 0.91 -12.54
N PRO A 208 -1.23 -0.30 -12.13
CA PRO A 208 -2.01 -1.08 -11.18
C PRO A 208 -1.99 -0.43 -9.80
N VAL A 209 -3.16 -0.43 -9.16
CA VAL A 209 -3.40 0.08 -7.81
C VAL A 209 -3.63 -1.11 -6.88
N TYR A 210 -2.86 -1.18 -5.80
CA TYR A 210 -3.01 -2.18 -4.75
C TYR A 210 -3.42 -1.51 -3.45
N THR A 211 -4.51 -1.98 -2.86
CA THR A 211 -5.02 -1.46 -1.58
C THR A 211 -5.34 -2.59 -0.62
N ALA A 212 -5.14 -2.36 0.67
CA ALA A 212 -5.60 -3.31 1.68
C ALA A 212 -7.11 -3.21 1.94
N ALA A 213 -7.71 -2.03 1.69
CA ALA A 213 -9.15 -1.86 1.75
C ALA A 213 -9.64 -0.78 0.77
N LEU A 214 -10.73 -1.08 0.06
CA LEU A 214 -11.52 -0.10 -0.67
C LEU A 214 -12.69 0.34 0.23
N ASP A 215 -12.67 1.57 0.67
CA ASP A 215 -13.67 2.15 1.55
C ASP A 215 -14.85 2.74 0.76
N ARG A 216 -15.88 3.20 1.49
CA ARG A 216 -17.16 3.54 0.88
C ARG A 216 -17.11 4.78 -0.01
N GLU A 217 -16.53 5.89 0.50
CA GLU A 217 -16.62 7.22 -0.13
C GLU A 217 -15.69 8.24 0.56
N LEU A 218 -15.61 9.44 -0.01
CA LEU A 218 -15.05 10.61 0.65
C LEU A 218 -16.15 11.44 1.33
N ASN A 219 -15.83 12.04 2.49
CA ASN A 219 -16.68 13.06 3.06
C ASN A 219 -16.47 14.43 2.38
N ALA A 220 -17.27 15.45 2.75
CA ALA A 220 -17.19 16.80 2.20
C ALA A 220 -15.81 17.50 2.39
N LYS A 221 -14.97 16.99 3.30
CA LYS A 221 -13.61 17.49 3.55
C LYS A 221 -12.53 16.68 2.83
N GLY A 222 -12.92 15.67 2.03
CA GLY A 222 -12.00 14.80 1.30
C GLY A 222 -11.36 13.68 2.13
N TYR A 223 -11.89 13.38 3.33
CA TYR A 223 -11.46 12.22 4.12
C TYR A 223 -12.20 10.96 3.71
N ILE A 224 -11.47 9.85 3.67
CA ILE A 224 -12.02 8.51 3.39
C ILE A 224 -12.93 8.07 4.54
N LEU A 225 -14.11 7.53 4.22
CA LEU A 225 -15.07 6.96 5.16
C LEU A 225 -15.26 5.46 4.92
N PRO A 226 -15.11 4.60 5.97
CA PRO A 226 -14.78 4.89 7.35
C PRO A 226 -13.35 5.37 7.57
N GLY A 227 -12.40 5.06 6.67
CA GLY A 227 -11.03 5.55 6.69
C GLY A 227 -10.22 5.10 7.91
N LEU A 228 -9.18 5.87 8.21
CA LEU A 228 -8.30 5.70 9.37
C LEU A 228 -7.84 7.05 9.97
N GLY A 229 -8.52 8.15 9.60
CA GLY A 229 -8.10 9.50 9.97
C GLY A 229 -6.99 10.04 9.08
N ASP A 230 -6.19 10.99 9.58
CA ASP A 230 -4.98 11.47 8.91
C ASP A 230 -3.81 10.55 9.20
N ALA A 231 -3.32 9.87 8.16
CA ALA A 231 -2.23 8.90 8.30
C ALA A 231 -0.90 9.58 8.69
N GLY A 232 -0.63 10.79 8.18
CA GLY A 232 0.57 11.53 8.51
C GLY A 232 0.61 11.93 9.98
N ASP A 233 -0.48 12.49 10.48
CA ASP A 233 -0.59 12.89 11.89
C ASP A 233 -0.49 11.66 12.82
N ARG A 234 -1.13 10.56 12.48
CA ARG A 234 -1.07 9.32 13.26
C ARG A 234 0.31 8.65 13.24
N LEU A 235 1.04 8.73 12.10
CA LEU A 235 2.41 8.18 11.97
C LEU A 235 3.45 8.98 12.73
N PHE A 236 3.30 10.32 12.74
CA PHE A 236 4.33 11.22 13.24
C PHE A 236 3.97 11.91 14.56
N GLY A 237 2.75 11.69 15.05
CA GLY A 237 2.29 12.27 16.32
C GLY A 237 2.19 13.80 16.26
N THR A 238 1.76 14.36 15.13
CA THR A 238 1.71 15.82 14.91
C THR A 238 0.39 16.46 15.35
N ARG A 239 -0.56 15.67 15.89
CA ARG A 239 -1.80 16.11 16.56
C ARG A 239 -2.04 15.29 17.81
#